data_d9b2a9610a88edc9863361d988df084e
#
_entry.id   d9b2a9610a88edc9863361d988df084e
#
_cell.length_a   1.000
_cell.length_b   1.000
_cell.length_c   1.000
_cell.angle_alpha   90.00
_cell.angle_beta   90.00
_cell.angle_gamma   90.00
#
_symmetry.space_group_name_H-M   'P 1'
#
loop_
_entity.id
_entity.type
_entity.pdbx_description
1 polymer ?
#
loop_
_entity_poly.entity_id
_entity_poly.type
_entity_poly.pdbx_seq_one_letter_code
_entity_poly.pdbx_strand_id
1 'polypeptide(L)'
;QGGPLSPLLSNIMLNELDKELERRGLPFVRYADDSMIFCKSKRAATRVKESITRFIEGELYLKVNKEKTVVSYVKGVKYLGYSFYMNKGKCQLTVHPKSKAKMKAKLKELTSRSNGMGYAKRKQKLEEYIRGWVGYFHLANMKRLLMDTDSWLRRRIRMCIWKAWKLPKTRIKNLIRCGINEYDARRWGYVKGYWKVSGSPIMQRAASSQKLHDAGYPTLMGSYLEWHPK
;
A
#
# COMPACT_ATOMS: atom_id res chain seq x y z
N GLN A 1 11.07 14.99 -21.94
CA GLN A 1 10.11 14.21 -21.12
C GLN A 1 9.92 14.92 -19.77
N GLY A 2 8.66 14.99 -19.26
CA GLY A 2 8.36 15.59 -17.96
C GLY A 2 8.01 17.07 -17.95
N GLY A 3 7.84 17.72 -19.11
CA GLY A 3 7.35 19.09 -19.19
C GLY A 3 5.89 19.24 -18.69
N PRO A 4 5.49 20.39 -18.14
CA PRO A 4 4.15 20.59 -17.58
C PRO A 4 3.01 20.46 -18.62
N LEU A 5 3.29 20.68 -19.90
CA LEU A 5 2.33 20.53 -21.01
C LEU A 5 2.17 19.06 -21.48
N SER A 6 3.11 18.17 -21.15
CA SER A 6 3.07 16.77 -21.65
C SER A 6 1.78 16.03 -21.31
N PRO A 7 1.21 16.11 -20.11
CA PRO A 7 -0.05 15.44 -19.80
C PRO A 7 -1.24 16.02 -20.57
N LEU A 8 -1.25 17.33 -20.82
CA LEU A 8 -2.30 18.00 -21.58
C LEU A 8 -2.28 17.55 -23.04
N LEU A 9 -1.11 17.64 -23.69
CA LEU A 9 -0.93 17.22 -25.08
C LEU A 9 -1.24 15.74 -25.29
N SER A 10 -0.82 14.87 -24.34
CA SER A 10 -1.16 13.46 -24.36
C SER A 10 -2.67 13.23 -24.28
N ASN A 11 -3.38 13.98 -23.43
CA ASN A 11 -4.83 13.86 -23.33
C ASN A 11 -5.56 14.37 -24.56
N ILE A 12 -5.09 15.47 -25.19
CA ILE A 12 -5.64 15.98 -26.46
C ILE A 12 -5.52 14.91 -27.56
N MET A 13 -4.34 14.30 -27.69
CA MET A 13 -4.09 13.27 -28.70
C MET A 13 -4.91 12.01 -28.44
N LEU A 14 -5.00 11.55 -27.22
CA LEU A 14 -5.75 10.35 -26.85
C LEU A 14 -7.27 10.58 -26.79
N ASN A 15 -7.75 11.82 -26.89
CA ASN A 15 -9.17 12.12 -27.06
C ASN A 15 -9.74 11.53 -28.36
N GLU A 16 -8.93 11.41 -29.41
CA GLU A 16 -9.36 10.74 -30.64
C GLU A 16 -9.58 9.23 -30.40
N LEU A 17 -8.79 8.60 -29.55
CA LEU A 17 -9.06 7.23 -29.10
C LEU A 17 -10.38 7.14 -28.32
N ASP A 18 -10.66 8.09 -27.44
CA ASP A 18 -11.90 8.13 -26.66
C ASP A 18 -13.11 8.23 -27.59
N LYS A 19 -13.09 9.15 -28.56
CA LYS A 19 -14.15 9.31 -29.58
C LYS A 19 -14.35 8.03 -30.41
N GLU A 20 -13.28 7.36 -30.78
CA GLU A 20 -13.36 6.12 -31.55
C GLU A 20 -13.98 4.98 -30.73
N LEU A 21 -13.65 4.87 -29.42
CA LEU A 21 -14.25 3.90 -28.51
C LEU A 21 -15.75 4.19 -28.29
N GLU A 22 -16.12 5.45 -28.11
CA GLU A 22 -17.52 5.90 -28.01
C GLU A 22 -18.31 5.60 -29.29
N ARG A 23 -17.76 5.94 -30.46
CA ARG A 23 -18.36 5.65 -31.77
C ARG A 23 -18.65 4.15 -31.93
N ARG A 24 -17.79 3.28 -31.40
CA ARG A 24 -17.97 1.82 -31.45
C ARG A 24 -18.91 1.30 -30.35
N GLY A 25 -19.40 2.14 -29.45
CA GLY A 25 -20.22 1.74 -28.31
C GLY A 25 -19.49 0.83 -27.32
N LEU A 26 -18.18 0.98 -27.20
CA LEU A 26 -17.34 0.16 -26.29
C LEU A 26 -17.23 0.85 -24.95
N PRO A 27 -17.72 0.24 -23.84
CA PRO A 27 -17.47 0.77 -22.50
C PRO A 27 -15.98 0.76 -22.17
N PHE A 28 -15.46 1.90 -21.72
CA PHE A 28 -14.05 2.02 -21.37
C PHE A 28 -13.82 2.97 -20.20
N VAL A 29 -12.64 2.90 -19.62
CA VAL A 29 -12.12 3.86 -18.64
C VAL A 29 -10.69 4.16 -19.03
N ARG A 30 -10.33 5.44 -19.12
CA ARG A 30 -8.97 5.89 -19.39
C ARG A 30 -8.48 6.85 -18.30
N TYR A 31 -7.24 6.68 -17.90
CA TYR A 31 -6.50 7.60 -17.05
C TYR A 31 -5.11 7.81 -17.67
N ALA A 32 -4.90 8.98 -18.25
CA ALA A 32 -3.73 9.29 -19.08
C ALA A 32 -3.54 8.24 -20.18
N ASP A 33 -2.41 7.55 -20.19
CA ASP A 33 -2.06 6.49 -21.16
C ASP A 33 -2.58 5.08 -20.74
N ASP A 34 -3.01 4.92 -19.50
CA ASP A 34 -3.60 3.64 -19.03
C ASP A 34 -5.10 3.59 -19.36
N SER A 35 -5.52 2.61 -20.17
CA SER A 35 -6.92 2.41 -20.54
C SER A 35 -7.39 0.99 -20.27
N MET A 36 -8.67 0.84 -19.92
CA MET A 36 -9.39 -0.44 -19.86
C MET A 36 -10.63 -0.39 -20.75
N ILE A 37 -10.77 -1.38 -21.62
CA ILE A 37 -11.92 -1.54 -22.50
C ILE A 37 -12.66 -2.80 -22.10
N PHE A 38 -13.98 -2.70 -21.89
CA PHE A 38 -14.79 -3.81 -21.38
C PHE A 38 -15.50 -4.52 -22.55
N CYS A 39 -15.41 -5.85 -22.57
CA CYS A 39 -16.02 -6.70 -23.60
C CYS A 39 -16.78 -7.85 -22.96
N LYS A 40 -17.87 -8.31 -23.61
CA LYS A 40 -18.72 -9.39 -23.12
C LYS A 40 -18.07 -10.79 -23.18
N SER A 41 -17.05 -10.98 -24.04
CA SER A 41 -16.37 -12.27 -24.21
C SER A 41 -14.89 -12.08 -24.51
N LYS A 42 -14.08 -13.13 -24.21
CA LYS A 42 -12.64 -13.15 -24.53
C LYS A 42 -12.38 -12.97 -26.04
N ARG A 43 -13.20 -13.63 -26.88
CA ARG A 43 -13.09 -13.50 -28.36
C ARG A 43 -13.34 -12.06 -28.81
N ALA A 44 -14.36 -11.39 -28.26
CA ALA A 44 -14.63 -9.98 -28.54
C ALA A 44 -13.46 -9.09 -28.06
N ALA A 45 -12.95 -9.32 -26.86
CA ALA A 45 -11.83 -8.55 -26.32
C ALA A 45 -10.56 -8.69 -27.16
N THR A 46 -10.27 -9.88 -27.70
CA THR A 46 -9.12 -10.10 -28.59
C THR A 46 -9.28 -9.30 -29.88
N ARG A 47 -10.45 -9.36 -30.53
CA ARG A 47 -10.72 -8.59 -31.73
C ARG A 47 -10.64 -7.07 -31.51
N VAL A 48 -11.20 -6.60 -30.39
CA VAL A 48 -11.13 -5.18 -30.01
C VAL A 48 -9.68 -4.77 -29.78
N LYS A 49 -8.90 -5.56 -29.06
CA LYS A 49 -7.46 -5.29 -28.86
C LYS A 49 -6.73 -5.11 -30.19
N GLU A 50 -6.89 -6.02 -31.13
CA GLU A 50 -6.23 -5.96 -32.44
C GLU A 50 -6.67 -4.74 -33.25
N SER A 51 -7.97 -4.47 -33.26
CA SER A 51 -8.56 -3.35 -33.99
C SER A 51 -8.15 -1.98 -33.42
N ILE A 52 -8.15 -1.85 -32.09
CA ILE A 52 -7.72 -0.61 -31.42
C ILE A 52 -6.20 -0.42 -31.52
N THR A 53 -5.41 -1.50 -31.46
CA THR A 53 -3.96 -1.40 -31.70
C THR A 53 -3.69 -0.85 -33.10
N ARG A 54 -4.37 -1.35 -34.13
CA ARG A 54 -4.24 -0.81 -35.50
C ARG A 54 -4.64 0.66 -35.61
N PHE A 55 -5.70 1.07 -34.93
CA PHE A 55 -6.13 2.47 -34.92
C PHE A 55 -5.06 3.37 -34.23
N ILE A 56 -4.55 2.97 -33.08
CA ILE A 56 -3.53 3.73 -32.33
C ILE A 56 -2.23 3.84 -33.13
N GLU A 57 -1.79 2.75 -33.76
CA GLU A 57 -0.54 2.71 -34.55
C GLU A 57 -0.68 3.35 -35.91
N GLY A 58 -1.84 3.22 -36.58
CA GLY A 58 -2.08 3.73 -37.95
C GLY A 58 -2.59 5.17 -38.00
N GLU A 59 -3.52 5.55 -37.14
CA GLU A 59 -4.15 6.87 -37.15
C GLU A 59 -3.50 7.87 -36.19
N LEU A 60 -3.12 7.40 -35.00
CA LEU A 60 -2.52 8.28 -34.01
C LEU A 60 -0.98 8.26 -34.03
N TYR A 61 -0.39 7.37 -34.82
CA TYR A 61 1.06 7.17 -34.93
C TYR A 61 1.75 6.94 -33.59
N LEU A 62 1.02 6.33 -32.62
CA LEU A 62 1.52 6.00 -31.31
C LEU A 62 1.86 4.52 -31.20
N LYS A 63 2.93 4.19 -30.50
CA LYS A 63 3.35 2.80 -30.30
C LYS A 63 2.67 2.16 -29.09
N VAL A 64 1.94 1.06 -29.34
CA VAL A 64 1.27 0.29 -28.28
C VAL A 64 2.28 -0.65 -27.57
N ASN A 65 2.32 -0.62 -26.25
CA ASN A 65 3.13 -1.54 -25.49
C ASN A 65 2.47 -2.94 -25.44
N LYS A 66 2.93 -3.83 -26.30
CA LYS A 66 2.36 -5.19 -26.48
C LYS A 66 2.49 -6.06 -25.22
N GLU A 67 3.53 -5.87 -24.41
CA GLU A 67 3.74 -6.65 -23.16
C GLU A 67 2.76 -6.26 -22.06
N LYS A 68 2.38 -4.98 -22.00
CA LYS A 68 1.43 -4.47 -21.01
C LYS A 68 -0.02 -4.59 -21.45
N THR A 69 -0.27 -4.61 -22.77
CA THR A 69 -1.62 -4.68 -23.36
C THR A 69 -2.10 -6.12 -23.38
N VAL A 70 -2.88 -6.52 -22.37
CA VAL A 70 -3.32 -7.89 -22.17
C VAL A 70 -4.84 -8.00 -22.19
N VAL A 71 -5.35 -9.15 -22.66
CA VAL A 71 -6.75 -9.55 -22.52
C VAL A 71 -6.86 -10.47 -21.32
N SER A 72 -7.64 -10.10 -20.32
CA SER A 72 -7.83 -10.93 -19.14
C SER A 72 -9.23 -10.80 -18.54
N TYR A 73 -9.61 -11.78 -17.70
CA TYR A 73 -10.79 -11.63 -16.85
C TYR A 73 -10.55 -10.60 -15.75
N VAL A 74 -11.63 -10.06 -15.21
CA VAL A 74 -11.64 -9.03 -14.15
C VAL A 74 -10.65 -9.33 -13.01
N LYS A 75 -10.55 -10.60 -12.57
CA LYS A 75 -9.61 -11.02 -11.50
C LYS A 75 -8.14 -10.83 -11.84
N GLY A 76 -7.77 -10.80 -13.13
CA GLY A 76 -6.38 -10.66 -13.58
C GLY A 76 -5.96 -9.21 -13.84
N VAL A 77 -6.90 -8.28 -13.79
CA VAL A 77 -6.65 -6.88 -14.14
C VAL A 77 -5.96 -6.16 -13.00
N LYS A 78 -4.93 -5.39 -13.37
CA LYS A 78 -4.32 -4.35 -12.54
C LYS A 78 -4.60 -2.99 -13.17
N TYR A 79 -5.26 -2.10 -12.45
CA TYR A 79 -5.50 -0.73 -12.90
C TYR A 79 -5.25 0.27 -11.77
N LEU A 80 -4.42 1.26 -11.99
CA LEU A 80 -4.04 2.28 -11.00
C LEU A 80 -3.62 1.70 -9.63
N GLY A 81 -2.98 0.52 -9.64
CA GLY A 81 -2.56 -0.16 -8.41
C GLY A 81 -3.65 -0.97 -7.71
N TYR A 82 -4.89 -0.91 -8.17
CA TYR A 82 -5.99 -1.75 -7.72
C TYR A 82 -6.04 -3.09 -8.49
N SER A 83 -6.78 -4.02 -7.93
CA SER A 83 -7.26 -5.25 -8.55
C SER A 83 -8.74 -5.42 -8.26
N PHE A 84 -9.36 -6.36 -8.94
CA PHE A 84 -10.79 -6.61 -8.86
C PHE A 84 -11.04 -8.05 -8.45
N TYR A 85 -12.12 -8.28 -7.73
CA TYR A 85 -12.61 -9.63 -7.43
C TYR A 85 -14.13 -9.67 -7.38
N MET A 86 -14.69 -10.84 -7.64
CA MET A 86 -16.15 -11.06 -7.57
C MET A 86 -16.52 -11.56 -6.19
N ASN A 87 -17.50 -10.94 -5.57
CA ASN A 87 -18.08 -11.36 -4.29
C ASN A 87 -19.60 -11.30 -4.38
N LYS A 88 -20.28 -12.45 -4.22
CA LYS A 88 -21.74 -12.56 -4.34
C LYS A 88 -22.31 -11.88 -5.61
N GLY A 89 -21.67 -12.11 -6.76
CA GLY A 89 -22.08 -11.54 -8.05
C GLY A 89 -21.71 -10.06 -8.27
N LYS A 90 -21.14 -9.37 -7.28
CA LYS A 90 -20.72 -7.97 -7.39
C LYS A 90 -19.20 -7.87 -7.56
N CYS A 91 -18.76 -7.00 -8.46
CA CYS A 91 -17.35 -6.66 -8.62
C CYS A 91 -16.92 -5.75 -7.46
N GLN A 92 -15.84 -6.08 -6.78
CA GLN A 92 -15.29 -5.31 -5.69
C GLN A 92 -13.82 -4.99 -5.93
N LEU A 93 -13.39 -3.82 -5.41
CA LEU A 93 -12.01 -3.36 -5.48
C LEU A 93 -11.16 -3.96 -4.35
N THR A 94 -9.94 -4.35 -4.67
CA THR A 94 -8.89 -4.69 -3.70
C THR A 94 -7.57 -4.10 -4.13
N VAL A 95 -6.61 -4.03 -3.22
CA VAL A 95 -5.26 -3.57 -3.54
C VAL A 95 -4.49 -4.65 -4.28
N HIS A 96 -3.84 -4.30 -5.39
CA HIS A 96 -3.04 -5.24 -6.17
C HIS A 96 -1.83 -5.77 -5.36
N PRO A 97 -1.43 -7.06 -5.50
CA PRO A 97 -0.31 -7.64 -4.75
C PRO A 97 1.01 -6.86 -4.86
N LYS A 98 1.35 -6.34 -6.03
CA LYS A 98 2.54 -5.48 -6.23
C LYS A 98 2.46 -4.18 -5.41
N SER A 99 1.28 -3.58 -5.28
CA SER A 99 1.07 -2.37 -4.45
C SER A 99 1.18 -2.69 -2.96
N LYS A 100 0.67 -3.85 -2.51
CA LYS A 100 0.85 -4.35 -1.15
C LYS A 100 2.33 -4.60 -0.83
N ALA A 101 3.07 -5.19 -1.75
CA ALA A 101 4.50 -5.45 -1.58
C ALA A 101 5.31 -4.14 -1.48
N LYS A 102 5.01 -3.14 -2.34
CA LYS A 102 5.63 -1.80 -2.27
C LYS A 102 5.35 -1.12 -0.93
N MET A 103 4.11 -1.18 -0.43
CA MET A 103 3.76 -0.65 0.89
C MET A 103 4.58 -1.30 2.00
N LYS A 104 4.61 -2.65 2.04
CA LYS A 104 5.38 -3.37 3.05
C LYS A 104 6.88 -3.06 2.98
N ALA A 105 7.44 -2.92 1.77
CA ALA A 105 8.84 -2.55 1.58
C ALA A 105 9.13 -1.15 2.14
N LYS A 106 8.25 -0.16 1.88
CA LYS A 106 8.42 1.20 2.42
C LYS A 106 8.25 1.27 3.93
N LEU A 107 7.26 0.60 4.49
CA LEU A 107 7.11 0.49 5.95
C LEU A 107 8.32 -0.22 6.59
N LYS A 108 8.90 -1.23 5.92
CA LYS A 108 10.12 -1.91 6.36
C LYS A 108 11.32 -0.96 6.37
N GLU A 109 11.49 -0.14 5.37
CA GLU A 109 12.52 0.90 5.28
C GLU A 109 12.37 1.90 6.44
N LEU A 110 11.18 2.50 6.62
CA LEU A 110 10.89 3.48 7.67
C LEU A 110 11.08 2.93 9.08
N THR A 111 10.88 1.62 9.27
CA THR A 111 11.08 0.91 10.53
C THR A 111 12.35 0.07 10.54
N SER A 112 13.35 0.42 9.73
CA SER A 112 14.68 -0.17 9.84
C SER A 112 15.34 0.27 11.14
N ARG A 113 15.96 -0.69 11.84
CA ARG A 113 16.70 -0.42 13.08
C ARG A 113 18.04 0.28 12.87
N SER A 114 18.50 0.36 11.63
CA SER A 114 19.80 0.89 11.24
C SER A 114 19.73 2.15 10.38
N ASN A 115 18.53 2.75 10.21
CA ASN A 115 18.35 3.96 9.40
C ASN A 115 18.63 5.28 10.14
N GLY A 116 19.10 5.23 11.39
CA GLY A 116 19.44 6.42 12.17
C GLY A 116 18.24 7.28 12.62
N MET A 117 17.00 6.92 12.29
CA MET A 117 15.84 7.75 12.65
C MET A 117 15.53 7.69 14.14
N GLY A 118 15.41 8.86 14.77
CA GLY A 118 14.82 9.05 16.10
C GLY A 118 13.31 8.80 16.11
N TYR A 119 12.73 8.77 17.32
CA TYR A 119 11.29 8.47 17.49
C TYR A 119 10.37 9.48 16.79
N ALA A 120 10.62 10.79 16.96
CA ALA A 120 9.79 11.84 16.38
C ALA A 120 9.77 11.77 14.84
N LYS A 121 10.94 11.76 14.21
CA LYS A 121 11.07 11.68 12.75
C LYS A 121 10.44 10.41 12.18
N ARG A 122 10.57 9.27 12.90
CA ARG A 122 9.95 8.01 12.47
C ARG A 122 8.42 8.08 12.53
N LYS A 123 7.84 8.64 13.59
CA LYS A 123 6.39 8.84 13.71
C LYS A 123 5.88 9.70 12.57
N GLN A 124 6.48 10.86 12.36
CA GLN A 124 6.10 11.77 11.28
C GLN A 124 6.16 11.10 9.91
N LYS A 125 7.26 10.40 9.58
CA LYS A 125 7.41 9.73 8.28
C LYS A 125 6.43 8.55 8.10
N LEU A 126 6.10 7.84 9.17
CA LEU A 126 5.07 6.80 9.13
C LEU A 126 3.69 7.41 8.89
N GLU A 127 3.36 8.51 9.56
CA GLU A 127 2.08 9.20 9.42
C GLU A 127 1.90 9.76 7.99
N GLU A 128 2.87 10.49 7.48
CA GLU A 128 2.87 11.01 6.11
C GLU A 128 2.63 9.88 5.09
N TYR A 129 3.37 8.78 5.23
CA TYR A 129 3.28 7.67 4.30
C TYR A 129 1.96 6.90 4.42
N ILE A 130 1.53 6.59 5.64
CA ILE A 130 0.29 5.83 5.89
C ILE A 130 -0.92 6.61 5.41
N ARG A 131 -1.00 7.90 5.77
CA ARG A 131 -2.10 8.79 5.35
C ARG A 131 -2.19 8.89 3.83
N GLY A 132 -1.07 9.11 3.14
CA GLY A 132 -1.05 9.20 1.68
C GLY A 132 -1.42 7.87 1.01
N TRP A 133 -0.87 6.75 1.51
CA TRP A 133 -1.15 5.44 0.92
C TRP A 133 -2.60 4.98 1.16
N VAL A 134 -3.10 5.14 2.37
CA VAL A 134 -4.49 4.79 2.71
C VAL A 134 -5.47 5.71 1.99
N GLY A 135 -5.19 7.02 1.93
CA GLY A 135 -6.00 7.98 1.19
C GLY A 135 -6.10 7.65 -0.31
N TYR A 136 -5.03 7.12 -0.92
CA TYR A 136 -5.08 6.66 -2.31
C TYR A 136 -5.90 5.37 -2.49
N PHE A 137 -5.77 4.42 -1.56
CA PHE A 137 -6.39 3.09 -1.68
C PHE A 137 -7.69 2.93 -0.87
N HIS A 138 -8.26 3.97 -0.31
CA HIS A 138 -9.43 3.88 0.59
C HIS A 138 -10.66 3.20 -0.04
N LEU A 139 -10.83 3.29 -1.37
CA LEU A 139 -11.93 2.61 -2.08
C LEU A 139 -11.82 1.09 -2.07
N ALA A 140 -10.64 0.54 -1.78
CA ALA A 140 -10.44 -0.91 -1.75
C ALA A 140 -11.00 -1.54 -0.48
N ASN A 141 -11.61 -2.71 -0.60
CA ASN A 141 -11.90 -3.55 0.56
C ASN A 141 -10.60 -4.17 1.08
N MET A 142 -10.05 -3.59 2.16
CA MET A 142 -8.72 -3.96 2.65
C MET A 142 -8.62 -4.08 4.19
N LYS A 143 -9.74 -4.09 4.93
CA LYS A 143 -9.74 -4.14 6.41
C LYS A 143 -8.80 -5.21 6.97
N ARG A 144 -8.93 -6.45 6.51
CA ARG A 144 -8.07 -7.56 6.96
C ARG A 144 -6.60 -7.32 6.66
N LEU A 145 -6.28 -6.83 5.45
CA LEU A 145 -4.91 -6.49 5.07
C LEU A 145 -4.30 -5.44 6.01
N LEU A 146 -5.08 -4.41 6.37
CA LEU A 146 -4.62 -3.34 7.25
C LEU A 146 -4.39 -3.83 8.67
N MET A 147 -5.30 -4.64 9.23
CA MET A 147 -5.15 -5.24 10.56
C MET A 147 -3.88 -6.11 10.66
N ASP A 148 -3.66 -6.98 9.66
CA ASP A 148 -2.47 -7.84 9.60
C ASP A 148 -1.18 -7.00 9.47
N THR A 149 -1.24 -5.94 8.65
CA THR A 149 -0.10 -5.05 8.46
C THR A 149 0.18 -4.22 9.70
N ASP A 150 -0.84 -3.73 10.40
CA ASP A 150 -0.68 -3.00 11.67
C ASP A 150 -0.05 -3.88 12.75
N SER A 151 -0.48 -5.13 12.87
CA SER A 151 0.13 -6.09 13.79
C SER A 151 1.62 -6.28 13.53
N TRP A 152 1.98 -6.47 12.27
CA TRP A 152 3.37 -6.58 11.84
C TRP A 152 4.15 -5.27 12.05
N LEU A 153 3.56 -4.11 11.73
CA LEU A 153 4.18 -2.79 11.90
C LEU A 153 4.48 -2.50 13.37
N ARG A 154 3.55 -2.77 14.28
CA ARG A 154 3.76 -2.63 15.73
C ARG A 154 4.93 -3.46 16.21
N ARG A 155 5.07 -4.70 15.75
CA ARG A 155 6.24 -5.52 16.07
C ARG A 155 7.54 -4.89 15.58
N ARG A 156 7.55 -4.28 14.39
CA ARG A 156 8.72 -3.57 13.88
C ARG A 156 9.05 -2.31 14.69
N ILE A 157 8.03 -1.55 15.10
CA ILE A 157 8.21 -0.38 15.97
C ILE A 157 8.83 -0.81 17.30
N ARG A 158 8.32 -1.87 17.95
CA ARG A 158 8.89 -2.44 19.18
C ARG A 158 10.36 -2.84 18.98
N MET A 159 10.69 -3.41 17.84
CA MET A 159 12.10 -3.74 17.49
C MET A 159 12.98 -2.48 17.47
N CYS A 160 12.49 -1.37 16.92
CA CYS A 160 13.22 -0.10 16.91
C CYS A 160 13.37 0.49 18.30
N ILE A 161 12.32 0.41 19.13
CA ILE A 161 12.35 0.84 20.53
C ILE A 161 13.39 0.03 21.32
N TRP A 162 13.37 -1.31 21.18
CA TRP A 162 14.34 -2.19 21.84
C TRP A 162 15.78 -1.91 21.39
N LYS A 163 15.99 -1.61 20.12
CA LYS A 163 17.32 -1.21 19.61
C LYS A 163 17.78 0.12 20.19
N ALA A 164 16.88 1.08 20.37
CA ALA A 164 17.21 2.39 20.94
C ALA A 164 17.60 2.28 22.43
N TRP A 165 17.10 1.31 23.15
CA TRP A 165 17.52 0.99 24.53
C TRP A 165 18.82 0.17 24.54
N LYS A 166 19.89 0.74 24.08
CA LYS A 166 21.16 0.09 23.76
C LYS A 166 21.69 -0.88 24.83
N LEU A 167 21.78 -0.41 26.09
CA LEU A 167 22.42 -1.10 27.20
C LEU A 167 21.41 -1.88 28.06
N PRO A 168 21.80 -3.01 28.69
CA PRO A 168 20.93 -3.74 29.60
C PRO A 168 20.36 -2.89 30.73
N LYS A 169 21.16 -2.04 31.35
CA LYS A 169 20.70 -1.09 32.38
C LYS A 169 19.57 -0.19 31.91
N THR A 170 19.73 0.36 30.67
CA THR A 170 18.71 1.23 30.03
C THR A 170 17.43 0.45 29.71
N ARG A 171 17.56 -0.80 29.26
CA ARG A 171 16.42 -1.68 28.99
C ARG A 171 15.62 -1.98 30.23
N ILE A 172 16.31 -2.37 31.32
CA ILE A 172 15.69 -2.65 32.64
C ILE A 172 14.94 -1.41 33.14
N LYS A 173 15.62 -0.24 33.17
CA LYS A 173 15.00 1.03 33.58
C LYS A 173 13.75 1.36 32.78
N ASN A 174 13.81 1.23 31.45
CA ASN A 174 12.68 1.54 30.59
C ASN A 174 11.55 0.50 30.70
N LEU A 175 11.84 -0.78 30.89
CA LEU A 175 10.82 -1.80 31.12
C LEU A 175 10.06 -1.50 32.42
N ILE A 176 10.77 -1.18 33.54
CA ILE A 176 10.14 -0.78 34.81
C ILE A 176 9.28 0.46 34.62
N ARG A 177 9.79 1.48 33.93
CA ARG A 177 9.03 2.70 33.58
C ARG A 177 7.77 2.41 32.77
N CYS A 178 7.79 1.36 31.92
CA CYS A 178 6.63 0.89 31.19
C CYS A 178 5.66 0.01 31.99
N GLY A 179 5.86 -0.14 33.33
CA GLY A 179 4.99 -0.91 34.23
C GLY A 179 5.28 -2.41 34.25
N ILE A 180 6.50 -2.81 33.91
CA ILE A 180 6.97 -4.20 34.08
C ILE A 180 7.61 -4.34 35.46
N ASN A 181 7.29 -5.42 36.16
CA ASN A 181 7.91 -5.69 37.48
C ASN A 181 9.43 -5.83 37.33
N GLU A 182 10.15 -5.55 38.43
CA GLU A 182 11.61 -5.50 38.40
C GLU A 182 12.25 -6.86 38.09
N TYR A 183 11.69 -7.96 38.61
CA TYR A 183 12.17 -9.31 38.33
C TYR A 183 12.16 -9.63 36.84
N ASP A 184 11.03 -9.45 36.17
CA ASP A 184 10.90 -9.65 34.76
C ASP A 184 11.79 -8.68 33.95
N ALA A 185 11.85 -7.41 34.38
CA ALA A 185 12.67 -6.40 33.70
C ALA A 185 14.16 -6.77 33.74
N ARG A 186 14.68 -7.24 34.88
CA ARG A 186 16.07 -7.71 35.01
C ARG A 186 16.32 -8.94 34.15
N ARG A 187 15.41 -9.92 34.17
CA ARG A 187 15.50 -11.14 33.34
C ARG A 187 15.54 -10.83 31.84
N TRP A 188 14.69 -9.92 31.37
CA TRP A 188 14.58 -9.60 29.94
C TRP A 188 15.61 -8.57 29.49
N GLY A 189 16.14 -7.72 30.32
CA GLY A 189 17.09 -6.67 29.94
C GLY A 189 18.35 -7.17 29.25
N TYR A 190 18.79 -8.38 29.59
CA TYR A 190 19.97 -9.03 28.97
C TYR A 190 19.67 -9.87 27.75
N VAL A 191 18.39 -10.07 27.39
CA VAL A 191 18.00 -10.91 26.25
C VAL A 191 18.50 -10.30 24.95
N LYS A 192 19.20 -11.10 24.15
CA LYS A 192 19.68 -10.75 22.80
C LYS A 192 18.62 -11.05 21.75
N GLY A 193 18.72 -10.40 20.57
CA GLY A 193 17.86 -10.66 19.43
C GLY A 193 16.67 -9.72 19.32
N TYR A 194 16.85 -8.62 18.60
CA TYR A 194 15.87 -7.54 18.44
C TYR A 194 14.49 -8.01 17.96
N TRP A 195 14.46 -8.88 16.94
CA TRP A 195 13.21 -9.39 16.37
C TRP A 195 12.50 -10.38 17.30
N LYS A 196 13.25 -11.25 17.96
CA LYS A 196 12.71 -12.19 18.95
C LYS A 196 12.03 -11.44 20.10
N VAL A 197 12.74 -10.49 20.69
CA VAL A 197 12.23 -9.69 21.82
C VAL A 197 11.04 -8.83 21.42
N SER A 198 11.03 -8.24 20.22
CA SER A 198 9.92 -7.39 19.76
C SER A 198 8.56 -8.10 19.68
N GLY A 199 8.56 -9.42 19.55
CA GLY A 199 7.36 -10.25 19.54
C GLY A 199 7.05 -10.91 20.89
N SER A 200 7.89 -10.72 21.92
CA SER A 200 7.70 -11.34 23.23
C SER A 200 6.55 -10.71 24.02
N PRO A 201 5.94 -11.47 24.96
CA PRO A 201 4.90 -10.94 25.83
C PRO A 201 5.34 -9.71 26.63
N ILE A 202 6.62 -9.66 27.04
CA ILE A 202 7.16 -8.53 27.79
C ILE A 202 7.12 -7.24 26.99
N MET A 203 7.54 -7.26 25.71
CA MET A 203 7.49 -6.09 24.84
C MET A 203 6.07 -5.75 24.42
N GLN A 204 5.17 -6.72 24.33
CA GLN A 204 3.76 -6.46 24.07
C GLN A 204 3.09 -5.75 25.26
N ARG A 205 3.48 -6.04 26.50
CA ARG A 205 3.03 -5.32 27.71
C ARG A 205 3.70 -3.94 27.83
N ALA A 206 5.02 -3.87 27.65
CA ALA A 206 5.79 -2.63 27.79
C ALA A 206 5.42 -1.57 26.76
N ALA A 207 5.20 -1.99 25.49
CA ALA A 207 4.80 -1.15 24.37
C ALA A 207 3.56 -1.77 23.69
N SER A 208 2.44 -1.79 24.41
CA SER A 208 1.16 -2.31 23.90
C SER A 208 0.67 -1.50 22.71
N SER A 209 -0.32 -2.01 22.00
CA SER A 209 -0.93 -1.27 20.87
C SER A 209 -1.49 0.08 21.33
N GLN A 210 -2.11 0.13 22.51
CA GLN A 210 -2.63 1.36 23.09
C GLN A 210 -1.49 2.34 23.43
N LYS A 211 -0.47 1.88 24.16
CA LYS A 211 0.68 2.74 24.50
C LYS A 211 1.42 3.29 23.27
N LEU A 212 1.48 2.53 22.18
CA LEU A 212 2.06 3.02 20.93
C LEU A 212 1.16 4.06 20.26
N HIS A 213 -0.16 3.88 20.31
CA HIS A 213 -1.13 4.86 19.83
C HIS A 213 -1.03 6.16 20.65
N ASP A 214 -1.05 6.07 21.99
CA ASP A 214 -0.93 7.21 22.90
C ASP A 214 0.40 7.96 22.74
N ALA A 215 1.46 7.23 22.36
CA ALA A 215 2.74 7.81 21.99
C ALA A 215 2.75 8.45 20.58
N GLY A 216 1.61 8.47 19.85
CA GLY A 216 1.46 9.09 18.54
C GLY A 216 1.99 8.27 17.37
N TYR A 217 2.05 6.93 17.48
CA TYR A 217 2.31 6.09 16.32
C TYR A 217 1.01 5.84 15.54
N PRO A 218 1.00 6.12 14.23
CA PRO A 218 -0.19 5.93 13.40
C PRO A 218 -0.50 4.46 13.16
N THR A 219 -1.76 4.19 12.80
CA THR A 219 -2.21 2.87 12.35
C THR A 219 -2.85 3.00 10.96
N LEU A 220 -2.62 1.99 10.11
CA LEU A 220 -3.27 1.95 8.79
C LEU A 220 -4.79 1.81 8.94
N MET A 221 -5.24 1.01 9.90
CA MET A 221 -6.67 0.83 10.14
C MET A 221 -7.33 2.10 10.67
N GLY A 222 -6.67 2.87 11.53
CA GLY A 222 -7.15 4.18 12.00
C GLY A 222 -7.37 5.14 10.86
N SER A 223 -6.33 5.35 10.03
CA SER A 223 -6.44 6.22 8.84
C SER A 223 -7.50 5.73 7.84
N TYR A 224 -7.73 4.41 7.72
CA TYR A 224 -8.79 3.88 6.85
C TYR A 224 -10.20 4.18 7.38
N LEU A 225 -10.40 4.15 8.69
CA LEU A 225 -11.69 4.45 9.30
C LEU A 225 -12.07 5.93 9.20
N GLU A 226 -11.11 6.84 9.07
CA GLU A 226 -11.36 8.26 8.78
C GLU A 226 -12.09 8.47 7.44
N TRP A 227 -11.81 7.60 6.45
CA TRP A 227 -12.50 7.61 5.15
C TRP A 227 -13.82 6.84 5.14
N HIS A 228 -14.09 6.05 6.16
CA HIS A 228 -15.27 5.22 6.29
C HIS A 228 -15.90 5.39 7.68
N PRO A 229 -16.39 6.60 8.02
CA PRO A 229 -17.10 6.81 9.28
C PRO A 229 -18.32 5.88 9.33
N LYS A 230 -18.64 5.43 10.55
CA LYS A 230 -19.80 4.53 10.79
C LYS A 230 -21.09 5.28 10.62
#